data_df0016ed6f650a65f72baa3a800b62f7
#
_entry.id   df0016ed6f650a65f72baa3a800b62f7
#
_cell.length_a   1.000
_cell.length_b   1.000
_cell.length_c   1.000
_cell.angle_alpha   90.00
_cell.angle_beta   90.00
_cell.angle_gamma   90.00
#
_symmetry.space_group_name_H-M   'P 1'
#
loop_
_entity.id
_entity.type
_entity.pdbx_description
1 polymer ?
#
loop_
_entity_poly.entity_id
_entity_poly.type
_entity_poly.pdbx_seq_one_letter_code
_entity_poly.pdbx_strand_id
1 'polypeptide(L)'
;MKARHALLVLLLAAPAHAQDSVRTLETRPVLLTERPGGAETAGRLHGLGMLELPDLLINGLRISQLSGLAWDDDDGILYAISDKGALFHLRPVIRDGKLTGLQMLKAVPLKEVDGKSLKGRRTDSEGLDILKGRNGRKGDAELVVSFERFPRIVRYRPDGTVISEYLLPTPLSDRKNYRDNNKMLESACVDEQLGVLTIPEDPLVNERPGYIRLFRVTGGSWLIPATGEFRPSAIECLGNNRVLILERDFGRLLGRAVALHIATLVGDGSAKSVAAVETVALMDTAQGYQIDNFEGLARHKGNRFFMVSDNNDLFVQRTLLLYFEIVENF
;
A
#
# COMPACT_ATOMS: atom_id res chain seq x y z
N MET A 1 31.17 0.56 71.19
CA MET A 1 31.23 0.81 69.76
C MET A 1 30.05 0.07 69.12
N LYS A 2 29.02 0.77 68.70
CA LYS A 2 27.82 0.21 68.01
C LYS A 2 27.92 0.51 66.52
N ALA A 3 28.14 -0.55 65.71
CA ALA A 3 28.14 -0.42 64.25
C ALA A 3 26.71 -0.27 63.74
N ARG A 4 26.43 0.83 63.02
CA ARG A 4 25.17 1.08 62.30
C ARG A 4 25.34 0.51 60.90
N HIS A 5 24.57 -0.50 60.54
CA HIS A 5 24.43 -1.01 59.16
C HIS A 5 23.46 -0.11 58.44
N ALA A 6 23.93 0.61 57.41
CA ALA A 6 23.06 1.33 56.48
C ALA A 6 22.58 0.37 55.38
N LEU A 7 21.28 0.16 55.30
CA LEU A 7 20.65 -0.63 54.26
C LEU A 7 20.47 0.27 53.02
N LEU A 8 21.23 0.00 51.97
CA LEU A 8 21.09 0.69 50.67
C LEU A 8 19.96 0.02 49.88
N VAL A 9 18.81 0.69 49.78
CA VAL A 9 17.71 0.24 48.94
C VAL A 9 17.97 0.74 47.52
N LEU A 10 18.37 -0.16 46.62
CA LEU A 10 18.39 0.10 45.17
C LEU A 10 16.97 0.06 44.63
N LEU A 11 16.40 1.21 44.32
CA LEU A 11 15.21 1.36 43.52
C LEU A 11 15.57 1.07 42.05
N LEU A 12 15.27 -0.13 41.58
CA LEU A 12 15.27 -0.46 40.17
C LEU A 12 14.07 0.26 39.50
N ALA A 13 14.34 1.37 38.83
CA ALA A 13 13.38 2.00 37.96
C ALA A 13 13.13 1.05 36.76
N ALA A 14 11.95 0.42 36.73
CA ALA A 14 11.48 -0.30 35.55
C ALA A 14 11.35 0.72 34.39
N PRO A 15 11.78 0.39 33.16
CA PRO A 15 11.56 1.27 32.02
C PRO A 15 10.05 1.45 31.85
N ALA A 16 9.59 2.69 31.92
CA ALA A 16 8.23 3.05 31.54
C ALA A 16 8.06 2.71 30.07
N HIS A 17 7.34 1.63 29.78
CA HIS A 17 6.81 1.39 28.45
C HIS A 17 5.82 2.52 28.19
N ALA A 18 6.19 3.46 27.31
CA ALA A 18 5.25 4.43 26.79
C ALA A 18 4.10 3.63 26.16
N GLN A 19 2.94 3.60 26.81
CA GLN A 19 1.72 3.09 26.20
C GLN A 19 1.45 3.96 24.97
N ASP A 20 1.50 3.38 23.78
CA ASP A 20 1.07 4.04 22.55
C ASP A 20 -0.39 4.47 22.75
N SER A 21 -0.60 5.75 23.07
CA SER A 21 -1.94 6.28 23.25
C SER A 21 -2.60 6.43 21.89
N VAL A 22 -3.76 5.81 21.69
CA VAL A 22 -4.58 5.99 20.48
C VAL A 22 -4.82 7.49 20.28
N ARG A 23 -4.40 8.01 19.12
CA ARG A 23 -4.52 9.42 18.77
C ARG A 23 -5.49 9.60 17.61
N THR A 24 -6.56 10.38 17.82
CA THR A 24 -7.39 10.82 16.71
C THR A 24 -6.60 11.81 15.85
N LEU A 25 -6.53 11.57 14.55
CA LEU A 25 -5.89 12.47 13.60
C LEU A 25 -6.86 13.60 13.23
N GLU A 26 -6.33 14.81 13.14
CA GLU A 26 -7.08 15.97 12.64
C GLU A 26 -7.15 15.92 11.10
N THR A 27 -8.05 15.08 10.58
CA THR A 27 -8.25 14.91 9.15
C THR A 27 -9.25 15.93 8.62
N ARG A 28 -9.12 16.30 7.34
CA ARG A 28 -10.06 17.19 6.66
C ARG A 28 -10.85 16.39 5.60
N PRO A 29 -12.20 16.41 5.66
CA PRO A 29 -13.01 15.80 4.60
C PRO A 29 -12.78 16.50 3.25
N VAL A 30 -12.66 15.72 2.19
CA VAL A 30 -12.51 16.17 0.81
C VAL A 30 -13.57 15.48 -0.05
N LEU A 31 -14.18 16.20 -0.96
CA LEU A 31 -15.09 15.61 -1.94
C LEU A 31 -14.27 14.96 -3.07
N LEU A 32 -14.75 13.86 -3.61
CA LEU A 32 -14.09 13.21 -4.76
C LEU A 32 -14.19 14.09 -6.03
N THR A 33 -15.23 14.91 -6.14
CA THR A 33 -15.42 15.83 -7.27
C THR A 33 -15.90 17.21 -6.81
N GLU A 34 -15.39 18.27 -7.43
CA GLU A 34 -15.85 19.65 -7.23
C GLU A 34 -17.04 20.03 -8.13
N ARG A 35 -17.51 19.13 -8.97
CA ARG A 35 -18.63 19.43 -9.87
C ARG A 35 -19.90 19.73 -9.07
N PRO A 36 -20.59 20.85 -9.30
CA PRO A 36 -21.85 21.15 -8.64
C PRO A 36 -22.87 20.04 -8.88
N GLY A 37 -23.38 19.43 -7.81
CA GLY A 37 -24.26 18.27 -7.88
C GLY A 37 -23.59 16.99 -8.41
N GLY A 38 -22.25 16.96 -8.50
CA GLY A 38 -21.47 15.82 -8.94
C GLY A 38 -21.64 14.66 -7.95
N ALA A 39 -21.98 13.48 -8.49
CA ALA A 39 -21.96 12.27 -7.70
C ALA A 39 -20.51 11.96 -7.28
N GLU A 40 -20.32 11.42 -6.10
CA GLU A 40 -19.04 10.88 -5.60
C GLU A 40 -18.66 9.59 -6.36
N THR A 41 -18.71 9.62 -7.71
CA THR A 41 -18.58 8.44 -8.57
C THR A 41 -17.62 8.68 -9.72
N ALA A 42 -16.92 7.61 -10.12
CA ALA A 42 -16.12 7.55 -11.33
C ALA A 42 -16.29 6.17 -11.98
N GLY A 43 -17.00 6.08 -13.09
CA GLY A 43 -17.37 4.78 -13.65
C GLY A 43 -18.11 3.90 -12.65
N ARG A 44 -17.55 2.74 -12.30
CA ARG A 44 -18.09 1.83 -11.28
C ARG A 44 -17.60 2.09 -9.86
N LEU A 45 -16.71 3.04 -9.67
CA LEU A 45 -16.24 3.45 -8.34
C LEU A 45 -17.25 4.41 -7.72
N HIS A 46 -17.73 4.11 -6.50
CA HIS A 46 -18.50 5.00 -5.65
C HIS A 46 -17.69 5.38 -4.41
N GLY A 47 -17.42 6.67 -4.21
CA GLY A 47 -16.75 7.21 -3.04
C GLY A 47 -17.62 7.11 -1.79
N LEU A 48 -17.05 6.53 -0.74
CA LEU A 48 -17.66 6.40 0.57
C LEU A 48 -16.97 7.31 1.61
N GLY A 49 -16.32 8.37 1.15
CA GLY A 49 -15.63 9.38 1.93
C GLY A 49 -14.14 9.41 1.64
N MET A 50 -13.62 10.64 1.57
CA MET A 50 -12.20 10.91 1.40
C MET A 50 -11.72 11.89 2.47
N LEU A 51 -10.55 11.61 3.03
CA LEU A 51 -9.93 12.42 4.07
C LEU A 51 -8.55 12.87 3.61
N GLU A 52 -8.25 14.14 3.79
CA GLU A 52 -6.89 14.63 3.75
C GLU A 52 -6.23 14.40 5.12
N LEU A 53 -5.10 13.74 5.13
CA LEU A 53 -4.34 13.42 6.32
C LEU A 53 -3.40 14.57 6.67
N PRO A 54 -3.24 14.88 7.97
CA PRO A 54 -2.28 15.88 8.40
C PRO A 54 -0.85 15.36 8.23
N ASP A 55 0.04 16.25 7.86
CA ASP A 55 1.48 16.00 7.91
C ASP A 55 1.97 16.08 9.36
N LEU A 56 2.17 14.94 9.98
CA LEU A 56 2.51 14.82 11.39
C LEU A 56 3.72 13.92 11.62
N LEU A 57 4.49 14.27 12.65
CA LEU A 57 5.57 13.44 13.17
C LEU A 57 5.06 12.63 14.36
N ILE A 58 5.09 11.30 14.25
CA ILE A 58 4.69 10.34 15.29
C ILE A 58 5.90 9.49 15.65
N ASN A 59 6.37 9.56 16.88
CA ASN A 59 7.55 8.81 17.34
C ASN A 59 8.79 8.99 16.43
N GLY A 60 8.97 10.18 15.85
CA GLY A 60 10.05 10.47 14.90
C GLY A 60 9.80 9.98 13.47
N LEU A 61 8.64 9.40 13.18
CA LEU A 61 8.22 8.96 11.85
C LEU A 61 7.15 9.92 11.31
N ARG A 62 7.34 10.42 10.09
CA ARG A 62 6.44 11.38 9.46
C ARG A 62 5.36 10.67 8.64
N ILE A 63 4.10 11.08 8.81
CA ILE A 63 2.99 10.61 7.97
C ILE A 63 3.06 11.35 6.64
N SER A 64 3.88 10.85 5.74
CA SER A 64 4.05 11.37 4.37
C SER A 64 4.57 10.25 3.47
N GLN A 65 4.50 10.45 2.17
CA GLN A 65 5.00 9.51 1.16
C GLN A 65 4.45 8.10 1.41
N LEU A 66 3.11 8.00 1.59
CA LEU A 66 2.44 6.71 1.80
C LEU A 66 2.27 6.02 0.45
N SER A 67 2.88 4.84 0.31
CA SER A 67 2.96 4.07 -0.92
C SER A 67 2.15 2.78 -0.91
N GLY A 68 1.89 2.18 0.26
CA GLY A 68 1.16 0.91 0.33
C GLY A 68 0.17 0.84 1.49
N LEU A 69 -0.91 0.09 1.31
CA LEU A 69 -1.94 -0.19 2.30
C LEU A 69 -2.20 -1.70 2.44
N ALA A 70 -2.58 -2.14 3.64
CA ALA A 70 -3.13 -3.47 3.88
C ALA A 70 -4.17 -3.45 4.99
N TRP A 71 -5.25 -4.24 4.86
CA TRP A 71 -6.32 -4.30 5.85
C TRP A 71 -6.30 -5.60 6.65
N ASP A 72 -6.21 -5.47 7.96
CA ASP A 72 -6.37 -6.54 8.94
C ASP A 72 -7.81 -6.54 9.47
N ASP A 73 -8.61 -7.49 9.01
CA ASP A 73 -10.01 -7.59 9.39
C ASP A 73 -10.19 -8.15 10.81
N ASP A 74 -9.24 -8.95 11.28
CA ASP A 74 -9.29 -9.58 12.60
C ASP A 74 -9.02 -8.56 13.72
N ASP A 75 -8.08 -7.64 13.52
CA ASP A 75 -7.72 -6.59 14.48
C ASP A 75 -8.38 -5.22 14.16
N GLY A 76 -8.99 -5.08 12.98
CA GLY A 76 -9.61 -3.82 12.54
C GLY A 76 -8.56 -2.72 12.31
N ILE A 77 -7.41 -3.07 11.75
CA ILE A 77 -6.27 -2.18 11.52
C ILE A 77 -6.04 -2.00 10.02
N LEU A 78 -5.92 -0.76 9.58
CA LEU A 78 -5.38 -0.41 8.28
C LEU A 78 -3.88 -0.11 8.45
N TYR A 79 -3.04 -0.99 7.95
CA TYR A 79 -1.61 -0.74 7.87
C TYR A 79 -1.31 0.15 6.67
N ALA A 80 -0.39 1.10 6.86
CA ALA A 80 0.15 1.93 5.79
C ALA A 80 1.67 1.97 5.88
N ILE A 81 2.36 1.86 4.77
CA ILE A 81 3.82 2.04 4.68
C ILE A 81 4.15 3.33 3.94
N SER A 82 5.34 3.85 4.20
CA SER A 82 5.91 4.94 3.41
C SER A 82 7.25 4.52 2.78
N ASP A 83 7.63 5.14 1.68
CA ASP A 83 8.92 4.97 1.01
C ASP A 83 10.13 5.36 1.89
N LYS A 84 9.87 5.96 3.07
CA LYS A 84 10.87 6.19 4.12
C LYS A 84 11.05 5.00 5.08
N GLY A 85 10.39 3.86 4.80
CA GLY A 85 10.47 2.67 5.63
C GLY A 85 9.76 2.82 6.98
N ALA A 86 8.70 3.62 7.04
CA ALA A 86 7.82 3.72 8.20
C ALA A 86 6.57 2.87 7.99
N LEU A 87 6.11 2.23 9.06
CA LEU A 87 4.87 1.45 9.13
C LEU A 87 3.94 2.10 10.15
N PHE A 88 2.73 2.46 9.69
CA PHE A 88 1.68 3.08 10.47
C PHE A 88 0.53 2.11 10.68
N HIS A 89 0.04 2.00 11.92
CA HIS A 89 -1.15 1.27 12.29
C HIS A 89 -2.29 2.27 12.46
N LEU A 90 -3.24 2.22 11.55
CA LEU A 90 -4.35 3.15 11.50
C LEU A 90 -5.66 2.43 11.81
N ARG A 91 -6.61 3.15 12.41
CA ARG A 91 -7.98 2.66 12.58
C ARG A 91 -8.94 3.62 11.91
N PRO A 92 -9.53 3.24 10.76
CA PRO A 92 -10.57 4.02 10.11
C PRO A 92 -11.81 4.13 10.99
N VAL A 93 -12.41 5.32 11.04
CA VAL A 93 -13.71 5.56 11.69
C VAL A 93 -14.75 5.59 10.59
N ILE A 94 -15.55 4.52 10.51
CA ILE A 94 -16.61 4.39 9.52
C ILE A 94 -17.94 4.53 10.24
N ARG A 95 -18.77 5.52 9.83
CA ARG A 95 -20.12 5.76 10.32
C ARG A 95 -21.09 5.75 9.17
N ASP A 96 -22.19 5.03 9.30
CA ASP A 96 -23.22 4.89 8.26
C ASP A 96 -22.63 4.50 6.88
N GLY A 97 -21.62 3.60 6.90
CA GLY A 97 -20.93 3.13 5.72
C GLY A 97 -19.92 4.09 5.10
N LYS A 98 -19.69 5.27 5.69
CA LYS A 98 -18.77 6.31 5.18
C LYS A 98 -17.56 6.49 6.09
N LEU A 99 -16.40 6.74 5.49
CA LEU A 99 -15.18 7.13 6.19
C LEU A 99 -15.32 8.56 6.73
N THR A 100 -15.28 8.72 8.06
CA THR A 100 -15.51 10.01 8.73
C THR A 100 -14.36 10.46 9.60
N GLY A 101 -13.34 9.62 9.79
CA GLY A 101 -12.17 9.95 10.61
C GLY A 101 -11.14 8.85 10.58
N LEU A 102 -10.01 9.11 11.22
CA LEU A 102 -8.88 8.20 11.29
C LEU A 102 -8.19 8.33 12.65
N GLN A 103 -7.83 7.19 13.24
CA GLN A 103 -7.04 7.12 14.45
C GLN A 103 -5.67 6.52 14.15
N MET A 104 -4.62 7.09 14.72
CA MET A 104 -3.29 6.51 14.78
C MET A 104 -3.18 5.65 16.02
N LEU A 105 -2.86 4.37 15.84
CA LEU A 105 -2.65 3.42 16.93
C LEU A 105 -1.17 3.32 17.27
N LYS A 106 -0.33 3.24 16.22
CA LYS A 106 1.12 3.03 16.37
C LYS A 106 1.87 3.47 15.11
N ALA A 107 3.13 3.86 15.27
CA ALA A 107 4.08 4.07 14.20
C ALA A 107 5.41 3.40 14.56
N VAL A 108 5.95 2.57 13.66
CA VAL A 108 7.20 1.85 13.86
C VAL A 108 8.06 1.89 12.59
N PRO A 109 9.40 1.87 12.70
CA PRO A 109 10.25 1.72 11.52
C PRO A 109 10.27 0.25 11.05
N LEU A 110 10.32 0.05 9.75
CA LEU A 110 10.72 -1.24 9.19
C LEU A 110 12.21 -1.49 9.48
N LYS A 111 12.54 -2.75 9.74
CA LYS A 111 13.88 -3.15 10.20
C LYS A 111 14.57 -4.07 9.20
N GLU A 112 15.89 -4.12 9.28
CA GLU A 112 16.73 -5.15 8.69
C GLU A 112 16.68 -6.42 9.54
N VAL A 113 17.24 -7.53 9.01
CA VAL A 113 17.35 -8.82 9.73
C VAL A 113 18.12 -8.68 11.03
N ASP A 114 19.08 -7.74 11.12
CA ASP A 114 19.86 -7.48 12.34
C ASP A 114 19.10 -6.61 13.37
N GLY A 115 17.84 -6.28 13.11
CA GLY A 115 16.96 -5.49 13.98
C GLY A 115 17.14 -3.99 13.90
N LYS A 116 18.08 -3.48 13.09
CA LYS A 116 18.25 -2.03 12.88
C LYS A 116 17.18 -1.51 11.90
N SER A 117 16.76 -0.28 12.08
CA SER A 117 15.86 0.39 11.13
C SER A 117 16.49 0.49 9.75
N LEU A 118 15.67 0.31 8.69
CA LEU A 118 16.06 0.54 7.32
C LEU A 118 16.65 1.95 7.13
N LYS A 119 17.60 2.10 6.22
CA LYS A 119 18.24 3.39 5.93
C LYS A 119 18.53 3.58 4.45
N GLY A 120 18.51 4.86 4.04
CA GLY A 120 18.86 5.28 2.69
C GLY A 120 18.00 4.59 1.64
N ARG A 121 18.61 4.14 0.54
CA ARG A 121 17.89 3.51 -0.57
C ARG A 121 17.22 2.16 -0.24
N ARG A 122 17.42 1.62 0.94
CA ARG A 122 16.77 0.38 1.37
C ARG A 122 15.40 0.61 2.00
N THR A 123 15.04 1.87 2.32
CA THR A 123 13.72 2.21 2.87
C THR A 123 12.59 2.18 1.85
N ASP A 124 12.90 2.34 0.60
CA ASP A 124 12.02 2.54 -0.57
C ASP A 124 10.98 1.41 -0.71
N SER A 125 10.01 1.41 0.21
CA SER A 125 8.91 0.43 0.28
C SER A 125 7.71 0.97 -0.46
N GLU A 126 7.20 0.19 -1.45
CA GLU A 126 6.16 0.61 -2.37
C GLU A 126 4.84 -0.14 -2.17
N GLY A 127 4.86 -1.46 -2.22
CA GLY A 127 3.65 -2.27 -2.05
C GLY A 127 3.53 -2.87 -0.67
N LEU A 128 2.29 -2.99 -0.20
CA LEU A 128 1.95 -3.63 1.07
C LEU A 128 0.73 -4.52 0.91
N ASP A 129 0.81 -5.74 1.41
CA ASP A 129 -0.34 -6.62 1.61
C ASP A 129 -0.16 -7.46 2.87
N ILE A 130 -1.13 -8.31 3.20
CA ILE A 130 -1.23 -9.00 4.47
C ILE A 130 -1.50 -10.49 4.31
N LEU A 131 -0.82 -11.28 5.13
CA LEU A 131 -1.12 -12.67 5.40
C LEU A 131 -1.82 -12.76 6.76
N LYS A 132 -2.76 -13.70 6.88
CA LYS A 132 -3.47 -14.02 8.13
C LYS A 132 -4.37 -12.89 8.68
N GLY A 133 -4.59 -11.80 7.97
CA GLY A 133 -5.45 -10.71 8.41
C GLY A 133 -6.96 -11.03 8.38
N ARG A 134 -7.37 -12.28 8.03
CA ARG A 134 -8.78 -12.72 7.92
C ARG A 134 -8.97 -14.18 8.30
N ASN A 135 -8.25 -14.65 9.31
CA ASN A 135 -8.28 -16.06 9.72
C ASN A 135 -9.04 -16.26 11.06
N GLY A 136 -9.63 -15.20 11.61
CA GLY A 136 -10.34 -15.19 12.88
C GLY A 136 -9.44 -15.13 14.11
N ARG A 137 -8.13 -14.85 13.94
CA ARG A 137 -7.16 -14.78 15.04
C ARG A 137 -6.51 -13.42 15.08
N LYS A 138 -6.59 -12.77 16.22
CA LYS A 138 -5.96 -11.47 16.45
C LYS A 138 -4.46 -11.58 16.72
N GLY A 139 -3.71 -10.59 16.25
CA GLY A 139 -2.30 -10.40 16.55
C GLY A 139 -1.34 -11.36 15.86
N ASP A 140 -1.80 -12.17 14.89
CA ASP A 140 -0.94 -13.09 14.13
C ASP A 140 -0.69 -12.66 12.68
N ALA A 141 -1.16 -11.47 12.32
CA ALA A 141 -0.97 -10.87 11.00
C ALA A 141 0.53 -10.79 10.62
N GLU A 142 0.81 -11.00 9.34
CA GLU A 142 2.13 -10.84 8.76
C GLU A 142 2.00 -9.95 7.52
N LEU A 143 2.88 -8.97 7.39
CA LEU A 143 2.87 -8.01 6.31
C LEU A 143 3.82 -8.44 5.19
N VAL A 144 3.40 -8.29 3.95
CA VAL A 144 4.20 -8.53 2.74
C VAL A 144 4.51 -7.19 2.11
N VAL A 145 5.78 -6.83 2.07
CA VAL A 145 6.24 -5.52 1.60
C VAL A 145 7.13 -5.70 0.38
N SER A 146 6.82 -5.03 -0.73
CA SER A 146 7.71 -4.88 -1.88
C SER A 146 8.58 -3.63 -1.76
N PHE A 147 9.77 -3.68 -2.33
CA PHE A 147 10.75 -2.59 -2.32
C PHE A 147 11.27 -2.33 -3.72
N GLU A 148 11.40 -1.06 -4.08
CA GLU A 148 11.78 -0.64 -5.41
C GLU A 148 13.30 -0.71 -5.65
N ARG A 149 14.08 0.22 -5.14
CA ARG A 149 15.51 0.42 -5.51
C ARG A 149 16.43 -0.76 -5.27
N PHE A 150 16.08 -1.65 -4.36
CA PHE A 150 16.68 -2.95 -4.16
C PHE A 150 15.58 -3.98 -4.23
N PRO A 151 15.23 -4.47 -5.44
CA PRO A 151 14.07 -5.32 -5.65
C PRO A 151 14.07 -6.50 -4.70
N ARG A 152 13.12 -6.54 -3.81
CA ARG A 152 12.90 -7.61 -2.84
C ARG A 152 11.47 -7.57 -2.33
N ILE A 153 10.98 -8.69 -1.86
CA ILE A 153 9.71 -8.81 -1.16
C ILE A 153 9.99 -9.46 0.18
N VAL A 154 9.62 -8.77 1.26
CA VAL A 154 9.96 -9.16 2.63
C VAL A 154 8.69 -9.34 3.46
N ARG A 155 8.65 -10.41 4.27
CA ARG A 155 7.62 -10.59 5.28
C ARG A 155 8.06 -9.95 6.58
N TYR A 156 7.16 -9.16 7.15
CA TYR A 156 7.36 -8.47 8.43
C TYR A 156 6.28 -8.85 9.45
N ARG A 157 6.63 -8.77 10.73
CA ARG A 157 5.64 -8.62 11.78
C ARG A 157 5.14 -7.18 11.84
N PRO A 158 3.94 -6.94 12.39
CA PRO A 158 3.42 -5.58 12.56
C PRO A 158 4.30 -4.65 13.42
N ASP A 159 5.28 -5.18 14.17
CA ASP A 159 6.27 -4.39 14.90
C ASP A 159 7.48 -3.95 14.05
N GLY A 160 7.42 -4.19 12.74
CA GLY A 160 8.46 -3.87 11.77
C GLY A 160 9.65 -4.84 11.75
N THR A 161 9.59 -5.98 12.48
CA THR A 161 10.66 -6.99 12.47
C THR A 161 10.50 -7.96 11.30
N VAL A 162 11.63 -8.30 10.66
CA VAL A 162 11.68 -9.24 9.53
C VAL A 162 11.32 -10.65 10.00
N ILE A 163 10.47 -11.33 9.22
CA ILE A 163 10.21 -12.76 9.35
C ILE A 163 11.05 -13.54 8.32
N SER A 164 10.95 -13.18 7.05
CA SER A 164 11.66 -13.81 5.94
C SER A 164 11.62 -12.94 4.71
N GLU A 165 12.46 -13.25 3.73
CA GLU A 165 12.47 -12.65 2.40
C GLU A 165 12.07 -13.70 1.35
N TYR A 166 11.29 -13.30 0.35
CA TYR A 166 10.93 -14.16 -0.77
C TYR A 166 12.06 -14.21 -1.80
N LEU A 167 12.32 -15.39 -2.31
CA LEU A 167 13.22 -15.54 -3.45
C LEU A 167 12.51 -15.05 -4.73
N LEU A 168 12.99 -13.94 -5.28
CA LEU A 168 12.43 -13.42 -6.53
C LEU A 168 12.83 -14.27 -7.74
N PRO A 169 11.93 -14.46 -8.73
CA PRO A 169 12.28 -15.08 -9.99
C PRO A 169 13.35 -14.25 -10.73
N THR A 170 14.20 -14.94 -11.51
CA THR A 170 15.34 -14.35 -12.21
C THR A 170 15.04 -13.03 -12.94
N PRO A 171 13.89 -12.86 -13.66
CA PRO A 171 13.63 -11.58 -14.31
C PRO A 171 13.54 -10.40 -13.34
N LEU A 172 13.10 -10.62 -12.09
CA LEU A 172 12.92 -9.58 -11.10
C LEU A 172 14.13 -9.40 -10.16
N SER A 173 14.94 -10.45 -9.97
CA SER A 173 16.10 -10.39 -9.05
C SER A 173 17.31 -9.68 -9.65
N ASP A 174 17.43 -9.59 -10.98
CA ASP A 174 18.53 -8.90 -11.65
C ASP A 174 18.11 -7.48 -12.06
N ARG A 175 18.70 -6.48 -11.40
CA ARG A 175 18.47 -5.06 -11.66
C ARG A 175 18.72 -4.62 -13.11
N LYS A 176 19.51 -5.36 -13.87
CA LYS A 176 19.77 -5.07 -15.29
C LYS A 176 18.56 -5.29 -16.19
N ASN A 177 17.57 -6.03 -15.71
CA ASN A 177 16.32 -6.25 -16.42
C ASN A 177 15.35 -5.07 -16.31
N TYR A 178 15.58 -4.14 -15.39
CA TYR A 178 14.78 -2.92 -15.25
C TYR A 178 15.37 -1.78 -16.09
N ARG A 179 14.50 -0.96 -16.64
CA ARG A 179 14.89 0.18 -17.50
C ARG A 179 15.42 1.35 -16.69
N ASP A 180 14.91 1.52 -15.47
CA ASP A 180 15.28 2.57 -14.53
C ASP A 180 15.46 1.98 -13.13
N ASN A 181 16.42 2.53 -12.38
CA ASN A 181 16.68 2.12 -11.00
C ASN A 181 15.64 2.65 -10.00
N ASN A 182 14.72 3.49 -10.44
CA ASN A 182 13.65 4.11 -9.68
C ASN A 182 12.27 3.74 -10.23
N LYS A 183 12.17 2.61 -10.94
CA LYS A 183 10.95 2.07 -11.55
C LYS A 183 11.00 0.55 -11.59
N MET A 184 11.26 -0.03 -10.40
CA MET A 184 11.43 -1.47 -10.26
C MET A 184 10.17 -2.14 -9.73
N LEU A 185 10.23 -2.82 -8.56
CA LEU A 185 9.06 -3.46 -7.97
C LEU A 185 8.16 -2.43 -7.31
N GLU A 186 7.02 -2.19 -7.91
CA GLU A 186 6.07 -1.18 -7.45
C GLU A 186 5.11 -1.73 -6.40
N SER A 187 4.55 -2.90 -6.63
CA SER A 187 3.53 -3.43 -5.73
C SER A 187 3.55 -4.94 -5.61
N ALA A 188 2.94 -5.44 -4.55
CA ALA A 188 2.71 -6.86 -4.35
C ALA A 188 1.35 -7.10 -3.69
N CYS A 189 0.67 -8.20 -4.05
CA CYS A 189 -0.51 -8.68 -3.34
C CYS A 189 -0.44 -10.18 -3.07
N VAL A 190 -1.24 -10.66 -2.12
CA VAL A 190 -1.31 -12.06 -1.70
C VAL A 190 -2.62 -12.69 -2.17
N ASP A 191 -2.52 -13.64 -3.06
CA ASP A 191 -3.67 -14.47 -3.49
C ASP A 191 -3.64 -15.82 -2.78
N GLU A 192 -4.78 -16.29 -2.30
CA GLU A 192 -4.87 -17.55 -1.56
C GLU A 192 -4.44 -18.78 -2.38
N GLN A 193 -4.63 -18.76 -3.69
CA GLN A 193 -4.32 -19.88 -4.59
C GLN A 193 -2.98 -19.70 -5.32
N LEU A 194 -2.69 -18.46 -5.75
CA LEU A 194 -1.50 -18.15 -6.55
C LEU A 194 -0.29 -17.76 -5.67
N GLY A 195 -0.52 -17.43 -4.39
CA GLY A 195 0.52 -16.90 -3.51
C GLY A 195 0.82 -15.42 -3.81
N VAL A 196 2.06 -15.00 -3.62
CA VAL A 196 2.44 -13.60 -3.83
C VAL A 196 2.56 -13.29 -5.31
N LEU A 197 1.81 -12.26 -5.74
CA LEU A 197 1.92 -11.63 -7.05
C LEU A 197 2.62 -10.28 -6.91
N THR A 198 3.34 -9.86 -7.95
CA THR A 198 4.03 -8.56 -7.97
C THR A 198 4.12 -8.01 -9.39
N ILE A 199 4.18 -6.70 -9.51
CA ILE A 199 4.28 -5.99 -10.78
C ILE A 199 5.37 -4.91 -10.68
N PRO A 200 6.25 -4.73 -11.69
CA PRO A 200 7.14 -3.58 -11.77
C PRO A 200 6.36 -2.34 -12.22
N GLU A 201 6.88 -1.15 -11.93
CA GLU A 201 6.30 0.12 -12.43
C GLU A 201 6.42 0.22 -13.96
N ASP A 202 7.61 0.01 -14.49
CA ASP A 202 7.85 0.01 -15.94
C ASP A 202 8.03 -1.43 -16.50
N PRO A 203 7.68 -1.65 -17.77
CA PRO A 203 8.00 -2.92 -18.43
C PRO A 203 9.49 -3.24 -18.37
N LEU A 204 9.85 -4.49 -18.13
CA LEU A 204 11.24 -4.93 -18.16
C LEU A 204 11.89 -4.68 -19.55
N VAL A 205 13.23 -4.65 -19.61
CA VAL A 205 14.01 -4.29 -20.81
C VAL A 205 13.58 -5.08 -22.05
N ASN A 206 13.31 -6.37 -21.89
CA ASN A 206 12.95 -7.27 -23.00
C ASN A 206 11.45 -7.61 -23.02
N GLU A 207 10.60 -6.79 -22.40
CA GLU A 207 9.17 -7.06 -22.39
C GLU A 207 8.53 -6.75 -23.75
N ARG A 208 7.47 -7.47 -24.08
CA ARG A 208 6.67 -7.27 -25.30
C ARG A 208 6.12 -5.85 -25.33
N PRO A 209 6.33 -5.07 -26.41
CA PRO A 209 5.77 -3.73 -26.53
C PRO A 209 4.25 -3.69 -26.29
N GLY A 210 3.78 -2.68 -25.58
CA GLY A 210 2.36 -2.52 -25.23
C GLY A 210 1.88 -3.39 -24.08
N TYR A 211 2.80 -4.00 -23.35
CA TYR A 211 2.47 -4.82 -22.18
C TYR A 211 3.40 -4.51 -21.01
N ILE A 212 2.87 -4.72 -19.80
CA ILE A 212 3.63 -4.87 -18.57
C ILE A 212 3.37 -6.26 -18.01
N ARG A 213 4.27 -6.81 -17.20
CA ARG A 213 4.14 -8.19 -16.73
C ARG A 213 3.85 -8.25 -15.24
N LEU A 214 2.77 -8.93 -14.88
CA LEU A 214 2.47 -9.37 -13.53
C LEU A 214 3.16 -10.73 -13.31
N PHE A 215 3.93 -10.85 -12.23
CA PHE A 215 4.67 -12.06 -11.88
C PHE A 215 4.07 -12.74 -10.65
N ARG A 216 4.04 -14.08 -10.68
CA ARG A 216 3.90 -14.89 -9.49
C ARG A 216 5.29 -15.20 -8.95
N VAL A 217 5.53 -14.89 -7.68
CA VAL A 217 6.86 -15.03 -7.05
C VAL A 217 7.36 -16.48 -7.08
N THR A 218 6.48 -17.47 -6.96
CA THR A 218 6.79 -18.90 -7.07
C THR A 218 6.95 -19.41 -8.50
N GLY A 219 6.90 -18.53 -9.49
CA GLY A 219 6.99 -18.84 -10.92
C GLY A 219 5.67 -18.76 -11.66
N GLY A 220 5.73 -18.28 -12.89
CA GLY A 220 4.58 -17.94 -13.74
C GLY A 220 4.36 -16.44 -13.84
N SER A 221 3.68 -16.02 -14.92
CA SER A 221 3.42 -14.60 -15.18
C SER A 221 2.33 -14.38 -16.21
N TRP A 222 1.78 -13.18 -16.24
CA TRP A 222 0.76 -12.74 -17.20
C TRP A 222 1.13 -11.39 -17.77
N LEU A 223 0.92 -11.22 -19.05
CA LEU A 223 1.02 -9.93 -19.74
C LEU A 223 -0.25 -9.13 -19.46
N ILE A 224 -0.10 -7.94 -18.93
CA ILE A 224 -1.17 -6.96 -18.75
C ILE A 224 -1.07 -5.96 -19.90
N PRO A 225 -2.10 -5.76 -20.74
CA PRO A 225 -2.10 -4.72 -21.76
C PRO A 225 -1.87 -3.34 -21.13
N ALA A 226 -0.87 -2.60 -21.60
CA ALA A 226 -0.58 -1.26 -21.12
C ALA A 226 -1.56 -0.24 -21.70
N THR A 227 -1.99 0.71 -20.87
CA THR A 227 -2.95 1.76 -21.24
C THR A 227 -2.23 3.10 -21.42
N GLY A 228 -1.65 3.32 -22.59
CA GLY A 228 -0.94 4.56 -22.91
C GLY A 228 0.24 4.83 -21.97
N GLU A 229 0.26 6.00 -21.35
CA GLU A 229 1.30 6.43 -20.39
C GLU A 229 1.00 6.03 -18.93
N PHE A 230 -0.10 5.32 -18.71
CA PHE A 230 -0.42 4.82 -17.38
C PHE A 230 0.56 3.73 -16.92
N ARG A 231 0.91 3.76 -15.65
CA ARG A 231 1.80 2.79 -15.00
C ARG A 231 1.15 2.28 -13.71
N PRO A 232 1.28 0.99 -13.42
CA PRO A 232 0.86 0.45 -12.14
C PRO A 232 1.51 1.18 -10.97
N SER A 233 0.72 1.47 -9.95
CA SER A 233 1.18 2.00 -8.67
C SER A 233 0.75 1.10 -7.51
N ALA A 234 -0.36 0.35 -7.65
CA ALA A 234 -0.73 -0.67 -6.67
C ALA A 234 -1.46 -1.83 -7.33
N ILE A 235 -1.41 -2.98 -6.68
CA ILE A 235 -2.24 -4.13 -7.00
C ILE A 235 -2.91 -4.69 -5.73
N GLU A 236 -4.15 -5.18 -5.88
CA GLU A 236 -4.90 -5.87 -4.83
C GLU A 236 -5.48 -7.16 -5.37
N CYS A 237 -5.15 -8.28 -4.74
CA CYS A 237 -5.62 -9.61 -5.14
C CYS A 237 -7.09 -9.81 -4.73
N LEU A 238 -7.98 -10.02 -5.70
CA LEU A 238 -9.43 -10.16 -5.46
C LEU A 238 -9.86 -11.62 -5.25
N GLY A 239 -8.96 -12.58 -5.46
CA GLY A 239 -9.28 -13.99 -5.58
C GLY A 239 -9.88 -14.37 -6.94
N ASN A 240 -10.10 -15.68 -7.18
CA ASN A 240 -10.63 -16.19 -8.44
C ASN A 240 -9.84 -15.71 -9.68
N ASN A 241 -8.52 -15.68 -9.58
CA ASN A 241 -7.62 -15.19 -10.64
C ASN A 241 -7.87 -13.74 -11.07
N ARG A 242 -8.41 -12.89 -10.20
CA ARG A 242 -8.63 -11.46 -10.47
C ARG A 242 -7.74 -10.59 -9.62
N VAL A 243 -7.21 -9.53 -10.23
CA VAL A 243 -6.37 -8.52 -9.58
C VAL A 243 -6.92 -7.15 -9.92
N LEU A 244 -7.16 -6.32 -8.92
CA LEU A 244 -7.43 -4.89 -9.09
C LEU A 244 -6.09 -4.18 -9.23
N ILE A 245 -5.94 -3.40 -10.30
CA ILE A 245 -4.72 -2.65 -10.61
C ILE A 245 -5.05 -1.17 -10.55
N LEU A 246 -4.31 -0.45 -9.73
CA LEU A 246 -4.30 1.01 -9.70
C LEU A 246 -3.18 1.48 -10.62
N GLU A 247 -3.49 2.39 -11.53
CA GLU A 247 -2.54 2.98 -12.46
C GLU A 247 -2.61 4.50 -12.39
N ARG A 248 -1.48 5.16 -12.61
CA ARG A 248 -1.37 6.62 -12.69
C ARG A 248 -0.69 7.06 -13.98
N ASP A 249 -1.10 8.22 -14.50
CA ASP A 249 -0.54 8.80 -15.72
C ASP A 249 0.65 9.68 -15.39
N PHE A 250 1.84 9.30 -15.88
CA PHE A 250 3.10 10.03 -15.74
C PHE A 250 3.40 11.00 -16.89
N GLY A 251 2.66 10.93 -18.00
CA GLY A 251 2.92 11.73 -19.20
C GLY A 251 2.47 13.18 -19.13
N ARG A 252 1.81 13.62 -18.06
CA ARG A 252 1.18 14.93 -17.97
C ARG A 252 2.06 15.97 -17.31
N LEU A 253 2.26 17.09 -18.00
CA LEU A 253 2.91 18.29 -17.44
C LEU A 253 2.04 19.00 -16.39
N LEU A 254 0.71 18.94 -16.53
CA LEU A 254 -0.26 19.55 -15.62
C LEU A 254 -1.43 18.59 -15.38
N GLY A 255 -1.86 18.54 -14.13
CA GLY A 255 -2.95 17.65 -13.70
C GLY A 255 -2.48 16.23 -13.45
N ARG A 256 -3.42 15.39 -13.03
CA ARG A 256 -3.21 13.97 -12.72
C ARG A 256 -4.37 13.17 -13.29
N ALA A 257 -4.08 11.94 -13.66
CA ALA A 257 -5.11 10.96 -13.96
C ALA A 257 -4.77 9.64 -13.27
N VAL A 258 -5.79 8.99 -12.76
CA VAL A 258 -5.73 7.72 -12.05
C VAL A 258 -6.78 6.80 -12.66
N ALA A 259 -6.38 5.57 -12.96
CA ALA A 259 -7.27 4.52 -13.46
C ALA A 259 -7.29 3.32 -12.52
N LEU A 260 -8.44 2.66 -12.44
CA LEU A 260 -8.62 1.37 -11.82
C LEU A 260 -9.06 0.36 -12.86
N HIS A 261 -8.38 -0.78 -12.90
CA HIS A 261 -8.66 -1.88 -13.81
C HIS A 261 -8.78 -3.19 -13.04
N ILE A 262 -9.65 -4.09 -13.48
CA ILE A 262 -9.64 -5.48 -13.04
C ILE A 262 -9.00 -6.31 -14.13
N ALA A 263 -7.90 -6.97 -13.80
CA ALA A 263 -7.25 -7.96 -14.65
C ALA A 263 -7.71 -9.36 -14.24
N THR A 264 -8.27 -10.12 -15.17
CA THR A 264 -8.56 -11.55 -15.02
C THR A 264 -7.41 -12.34 -15.61
N LEU A 265 -6.71 -13.10 -14.76
CA LEU A 265 -5.54 -13.89 -15.12
C LEU A 265 -5.96 -15.17 -15.85
N VAL A 266 -5.88 -15.15 -17.16
CA VAL A 266 -6.29 -16.24 -18.03
C VAL A 266 -5.08 -17.12 -18.38
N GLY A 267 -5.30 -18.43 -18.51
CA GLY A 267 -4.27 -19.39 -18.88
C GLY A 267 -3.47 -19.92 -17.69
N ASP A 268 -2.37 -20.58 -17.98
CA ASP A 268 -1.53 -21.33 -17.06
C ASP A 268 -0.43 -20.52 -16.36
N GLY A 269 -0.36 -19.22 -16.64
CA GLY A 269 0.71 -18.35 -16.16
C GLY A 269 2.04 -18.58 -16.90
N SER A 270 2.02 -19.09 -18.11
CA SER A 270 3.21 -19.14 -18.97
C SER A 270 3.58 -17.74 -19.45
N ALA A 271 4.81 -17.60 -20.00
CA ALA A 271 5.31 -16.31 -20.49
C ALA A 271 4.46 -15.68 -21.61
N LYS A 272 3.53 -16.44 -22.22
CA LYS A 272 2.61 -16.00 -23.27
C LYS A 272 1.19 -15.71 -22.77
N SER A 273 0.88 -16.04 -21.52
CA SER A 273 -0.44 -15.78 -20.94
C SER A 273 -0.73 -14.29 -20.92
N VAL A 274 -1.91 -13.88 -21.40
CA VAL A 274 -2.36 -12.49 -21.45
C VAL A 274 -3.61 -12.37 -20.56
N ALA A 275 -3.64 -11.40 -19.66
CA ALA A 275 -4.81 -11.13 -18.86
C ALA A 275 -5.90 -10.42 -19.67
N ALA A 276 -7.15 -10.71 -19.34
CA ALA A 276 -8.28 -9.89 -19.79
C ALA A 276 -8.44 -8.71 -18.82
N VAL A 277 -8.49 -7.49 -19.35
CA VAL A 277 -8.52 -6.26 -18.53
C VAL A 277 -9.81 -5.50 -18.82
N GLU A 278 -10.49 -5.08 -17.76
CA GLU A 278 -11.65 -4.19 -17.82
C GLU A 278 -11.41 -2.93 -16.96
N THR A 279 -11.83 -1.76 -17.47
CA THR A 279 -11.74 -0.51 -16.74
C THR A 279 -12.89 -0.41 -15.73
N VAL A 280 -12.55 -0.13 -14.48
CA VAL A 280 -13.48 0.13 -13.37
C VAL A 280 -13.77 1.61 -13.26
N ALA A 281 -12.71 2.43 -13.27
CA ALA A 281 -12.80 3.87 -13.08
C ALA A 281 -11.65 4.58 -13.82
N LEU A 282 -11.93 5.81 -14.25
CA LEU A 282 -10.95 6.78 -14.69
C LEU A 282 -11.28 8.11 -14.03
N MET A 283 -10.34 8.65 -13.28
CA MET A 283 -10.43 9.94 -12.60
C MET A 283 -9.36 10.86 -13.14
N ASP A 284 -9.75 12.08 -13.50
CA ASP A 284 -8.86 13.07 -14.11
C ASP A 284 -9.13 14.45 -13.48
N THR A 285 -8.09 15.10 -12.98
CA THR A 285 -8.21 16.46 -12.41
C THR A 285 -8.76 17.47 -13.41
N ALA A 286 -8.45 17.31 -14.71
CA ALA A 286 -9.04 18.14 -15.76
C ALA A 286 -10.56 17.96 -15.90
N GLN A 287 -11.09 16.87 -15.37
CA GLN A 287 -12.53 16.59 -15.29
C GLN A 287 -13.14 16.97 -13.95
N GLY A 288 -12.38 17.65 -13.05
CA GLY A 288 -12.85 18.13 -11.74
C GLY A 288 -12.79 17.10 -10.62
N TYR A 289 -12.06 15.96 -10.80
CA TYR A 289 -11.79 15.06 -9.72
C TYR A 289 -10.70 15.61 -8.79
N GLN A 290 -10.95 15.51 -7.48
CA GLN A 290 -10.03 15.91 -6.41
C GLN A 290 -9.10 14.76 -6.06
N ILE A 291 -8.22 14.39 -6.97
CA ILE A 291 -7.27 13.30 -6.78
C ILE A 291 -5.84 13.82 -6.62
N ASP A 292 -4.99 12.97 -6.09
CA ASP A 292 -3.54 13.21 -6.05
C ASP A 292 -2.80 11.94 -6.51
N ASN A 293 -1.56 11.77 -6.17
CA ASN A 293 -0.68 10.69 -6.57
C ASN A 293 -1.04 9.39 -5.82
N PHE A 294 -2.15 8.72 -6.19
CA PHE A 294 -2.57 7.49 -5.52
C PHE A 294 -1.62 6.34 -5.81
N GLU A 295 -1.14 5.70 -4.74
CA GLU A 295 -0.13 4.62 -4.79
C GLU A 295 -0.49 3.40 -3.95
N GLY A 296 -1.21 3.54 -2.84
CA GLY A 296 -1.59 2.42 -1.99
C GLY A 296 -3.03 2.00 -2.18
N LEU A 297 -3.27 0.68 -2.15
CA LEU A 297 -4.59 0.07 -2.33
C LEU A 297 -4.76 -1.07 -1.32
N ALA A 298 -5.93 -1.18 -0.68
CA ALA A 298 -6.26 -2.31 0.21
C ALA A 298 -7.74 -2.65 0.17
N ARG A 299 -8.07 -3.95 0.08
CA ARG A 299 -9.44 -4.43 0.18
C ARG A 299 -9.90 -4.46 1.64
N HIS A 300 -11.00 -3.75 1.93
CA HIS A 300 -11.63 -3.77 3.26
C HIS A 300 -12.56 -4.97 3.41
N LYS A 301 -13.79 -4.87 2.87
CA LYS A 301 -14.83 -5.91 2.96
C LYS A 301 -15.64 -5.99 1.67
N GLY A 302 -15.83 -7.20 1.15
CA GLY A 302 -16.58 -7.40 -0.08
C GLY A 302 -15.95 -6.66 -1.25
N ASN A 303 -16.67 -5.69 -1.79
CA ASN A 303 -16.26 -4.81 -2.90
C ASN A 303 -15.84 -3.41 -2.45
N ARG A 304 -15.50 -3.22 -1.16
CA ARG A 304 -15.04 -1.95 -0.59
C ARG A 304 -13.54 -1.94 -0.38
N PHE A 305 -12.92 -0.79 -0.63
CA PHE A 305 -11.48 -0.62 -0.68
C PHE A 305 -11.06 0.71 -0.04
N PHE A 306 -9.80 0.75 0.41
CA PHE A 306 -9.09 1.98 0.71
C PHE A 306 -8.06 2.25 -0.37
N MET A 307 -7.80 3.53 -0.65
CA MET A 307 -6.75 3.99 -1.54
C MET A 307 -6.09 5.22 -0.94
N VAL A 308 -4.76 5.28 -0.95
CA VAL A 308 -4.00 6.39 -0.36
C VAL A 308 -3.08 7.03 -1.40
N SER A 309 -2.92 8.37 -1.31
CA SER A 309 -1.99 9.09 -2.16
C SER A 309 -0.69 9.42 -1.43
N ASP A 310 0.41 9.37 -2.17
CA ASP A 310 1.70 9.92 -1.81
C ASP A 310 1.72 11.44 -2.07
N ASN A 311 2.26 12.21 -1.14
CA ASN A 311 2.45 13.65 -1.29
C ASN A 311 3.87 14.02 -1.76
N ASN A 312 4.76 13.06 -2.00
CA ASN A 312 6.14 13.25 -2.44
C ASN A 312 6.92 14.29 -1.62
N ASP A 313 6.54 14.53 -0.36
CA ASP A 313 7.03 15.66 0.48
C ASP A 313 6.91 17.03 -0.23
N LEU A 314 5.99 17.18 -1.20
CA LEU A 314 5.75 18.42 -1.92
C LEU A 314 4.53 19.14 -1.32
N PHE A 315 4.69 20.42 -0.96
CA PHE A 315 3.62 21.22 -0.34
C PHE A 315 2.36 21.38 -1.21
N VAL A 316 2.47 21.12 -2.52
CA VAL A 316 1.36 21.17 -3.49
C VAL A 316 0.61 19.84 -3.63
N GLN A 317 1.12 18.77 -3.01
CA GLN A 317 0.52 17.43 -3.03
C GLN A 317 -0.02 17.09 -1.66
N ARG A 318 -1.11 16.32 -1.65
CA ARG A 318 -1.84 15.97 -0.44
C ARG A 318 -1.74 14.47 -0.19
N THR A 319 -1.68 14.08 1.08
CA THR A 319 -1.94 12.70 1.49
C THR A 319 -3.44 12.52 1.66
N LEU A 320 -4.07 11.88 0.69
CA LEU A 320 -5.52 11.61 0.67
C LEU A 320 -5.76 10.13 0.99
N LEU A 321 -6.73 9.84 1.84
CA LEU A 321 -7.24 8.49 2.08
C LEU A 321 -8.68 8.43 1.57
N LEU A 322 -8.90 7.73 0.47
CA LEU A 322 -10.23 7.48 -0.12
C LEU A 322 -10.73 6.11 0.31
N TYR A 323 -11.97 6.05 0.79
CA TYR A 323 -12.74 4.83 0.97
C TYR A 323 -13.81 4.77 -0.11
N PHE A 324 -13.92 3.64 -0.81
CA PHE A 324 -14.84 3.51 -1.94
C PHE A 324 -15.37 2.07 -2.08
N GLU A 325 -16.42 1.91 -2.86
CA GLU A 325 -16.90 0.62 -3.31
C GLU A 325 -16.90 0.52 -4.84
N ILE A 326 -16.69 -0.69 -5.34
CA ILE A 326 -16.86 -1.00 -6.76
C ILE A 326 -18.23 -1.64 -6.95
N VAL A 327 -19.09 -0.97 -7.71
CA VAL A 327 -20.41 -1.49 -8.07
C VAL A 327 -20.23 -2.45 -9.25
N GLU A 328 -20.58 -3.72 -9.05
CA GLU A 328 -20.59 -4.70 -10.14
C GLU A 328 -21.84 -4.45 -11.00
N ASN A 329 -21.65 -4.42 -12.33
CA ASN A 329 -22.78 -4.49 -13.24
C ASN A 329 -23.30 -5.94 -13.21
N PHE A 330 -24.50 -6.14 -12.69
CA PHE A 330 -25.23 -7.40 -12.74
C PHE A 330 -25.76 -7.64 -14.15
#